data_32ed3a7c4a079f10a75b839b45f053bb
#
_entry.id   32ed3a7c4a079f10a75b839b45f053bb
#
_cell.length_a   1.000
_cell.length_b   1.000
_cell.length_c   1.000
_cell.angle_alpha   90.00
_cell.angle_beta   90.00
_cell.angle_gamma   90.00
#
_symmetry.space_group_name_H-M   'P 1'
#
loop_
_entity.id
_entity.type
_entity.pdbx_description
1 polymer ?
#
loop_
_entity_poly.entity_id
_entity_poly.type
_entity_poly.pdbx_seq_one_letter_code
_entity_poly.pdbx_strand_id
1 'polypeptide(L)'
;MLRQKCLDYFYLCVIVQIEQRYSKVGDHMNIELFTQKSREAINDAQKIAADYGNQTIDCQHFLYALLTQEGGLIPKLLEKMGTDLESFKNAVVELIQKLPKVQGGQQNISASFNDVLLRGEDEAKPMGDERVSVEHLFLAMMKKGNKEIKELFRTYGINREEFLQALSTVRGNQKITTDNPEETYDALEKYGTDLVEKARAQKLDPVIGRDSEIRNVIRILSRKTKNNPVLIGEPGVGKTAVVEALA
;
A
#
# COMPACT_ATOMS: atom_id res chain seq x y z
N MET A 1 2.16 6.78 -28.85
CA MET A 1 1.78 5.45 -29.32
C MET A 1 2.91 4.43 -29.40
N LEU A 2 4.12 4.79 -29.87
CA LEU A 2 5.30 3.89 -29.90
C LEU A 2 5.95 3.64 -28.53
N ARG A 3 5.93 4.61 -27.60
CA ARG A 3 6.47 4.43 -26.23
C ARG A 3 5.64 3.46 -25.37
N GLN A 4 4.33 3.44 -25.55
CA GLN A 4 3.43 2.53 -24.82
C GLN A 4 3.68 1.07 -25.24
N LYS A 5 3.85 0.81 -26.54
CA LYS A 5 4.13 -0.53 -27.07
C LYS A 5 5.51 -1.08 -26.68
N CYS A 6 6.52 -0.22 -26.50
CA CYS A 6 7.82 -0.64 -25.97
C CYS A 6 7.76 -1.03 -24.49
N LEU A 7 6.96 -0.31 -23.69
CA LEU A 7 6.73 -0.64 -22.28
C LEU A 7 6.00 -1.99 -22.14
N ASP A 8 4.98 -2.24 -22.98
CA ASP A 8 4.23 -3.51 -22.97
C ASP A 8 5.11 -4.70 -23.41
N TYR A 9 6.02 -4.52 -24.35
CA TYR A 9 6.99 -5.55 -24.77
C TYR A 9 8.05 -5.85 -23.70
N PHE A 10 8.49 -4.82 -22.96
CA PHE A 10 9.40 -4.99 -21.82
C PHE A 10 8.70 -5.69 -20.64
N TYR A 11 7.43 -5.36 -20.42
CA TYR A 11 6.56 -6.00 -19.42
C TYR A 11 6.48 -7.52 -19.66
N LEU A 12 6.28 -7.92 -20.92
CA LEU A 12 6.22 -9.33 -21.32
C LEU A 12 7.56 -10.06 -21.09
N CYS A 13 8.69 -9.36 -21.26
CA CYS A 13 10.02 -9.98 -21.19
C CYS A 13 10.42 -10.40 -19.77
N VAL A 14 10.08 -9.59 -18.75
CA VAL A 14 10.38 -9.92 -17.33
C VAL A 14 9.43 -10.99 -16.81
N ILE A 15 8.15 -10.90 -17.17
CA ILE A 15 7.15 -11.92 -16.83
C ILE A 15 7.53 -13.26 -17.46
N VAL A 16 7.90 -13.27 -18.74
CA VAL A 16 8.32 -14.50 -19.45
C VAL A 16 9.62 -15.07 -18.89
N GLN A 17 10.56 -14.24 -18.43
CA GLN A 17 11.79 -14.75 -17.79
C GLN A 17 11.52 -15.34 -16.40
N ILE A 18 10.61 -14.74 -15.64
CA ILE A 18 10.13 -15.29 -14.38
C ILE A 18 9.43 -16.63 -14.65
N GLU A 19 8.49 -16.70 -15.58
CA GLU A 19 7.78 -17.94 -15.94
C GLU A 19 8.68 -19.03 -16.54
N GLN A 20 9.63 -18.71 -17.42
CA GLN A 20 10.54 -19.70 -18.01
C GLN A 20 11.51 -20.33 -17.01
N ARG A 21 11.88 -19.63 -15.94
CA ARG A 21 12.72 -20.18 -14.87
C ARG A 21 11.94 -21.15 -13.98
N TYR A 22 10.62 -20.94 -13.81
CA TYR A 22 9.74 -21.74 -12.96
C TYR A 22 9.16 -22.98 -13.64
N SER A 23 9.14 -23.03 -14.96
CA SER A 23 8.79 -24.24 -15.72
C SER A 23 9.66 -25.46 -15.39
N LYS A 24 10.80 -25.26 -14.71
CA LYS A 24 11.74 -26.33 -14.33
C LYS A 24 11.74 -26.72 -12.85
N VAL A 25 11.03 -25.99 -11.98
CA VAL A 25 10.95 -26.28 -10.53
C VAL A 25 9.50 -26.06 -10.12
N GLY A 26 8.80 -27.09 -9.79
CA GLY A 26 7.35 -27.23 -9.52
C GLY A 26 6.57 -26.20 -8.68
N ASP A 27 7.09 -25.00 -8.44
CA ASP A 27 6.40 -23.89 -7.79
C ASP A 27 6.15 -22.78 -8.83
N HIS A 28 4.97 -22.75 -9.43
CA HIS A 28 4.56 -21.69 -10.35
C HIS A 28 4.14 -20.45 -9.56
N MET A 29 4.92 -19.36 -9.67
CA MET A 29 4.47 -18.05 -9.23
C MET A 29 3.39 -17.54 -10.19
N ASN A 30 2.18 -17.34 -9.68
CA ASN A 30 1.09 -16.77 -10.47
C ASN A 30 1.07 -15.25 -10.31
N ILE A 31 1.66 -14.51 -11.27
CA ILE A 31 1.73 -13.04 -11.26
C ILE A 31 0.33 -12.40 -11.36
N GLU A 32 -0.67 -13.10 -11.89
CA GLU A 32 -2.04 -12.61 -11.94
C GLU A 32 -2.67 -12.42 -10.56
N LEU A 33 -2.13 -13.12 -9.55
CA LEU A 33 -2.54 -12.95 -8.15
C LEU A 33 -2.01 -11.66 -7.51
N PHE A 34 -1.02 -11.01 -8.12
CA PHE A 34 -0.45 -9.78 -7.58
C PHE A 34 -1.35 -8.58 -7.88
N THR A 35 -1.54 -7.70 -6.89
CA THR A 35 -2.24 -6.44 -7.10
C THR A 35 -1.49 -5.53 -8.07
N GLN A 36 -2.18 -4.55 -8.65
CA GLN A 36 -1.57 -3.59 -9.56
C GLN A 36 -0.36 -2.91 -8.91
N LYS A 37 -0.49 -2.44 -7.68
CA LYS A 37 0.60 -1.79 -6.93
C LYS A 37 1.80 -2.71 -6.70
N SER A 38 1.57 -4.00 -6.44
CA SER A 38 2.64 -4.99 -6.32
C SER A 38 3.40 -5.17 -7.63
N ARG A 39 2.69 -5.27 -8.75
CA ARG A 39 3.30 -5.37 -10.08
C ARG A 39 4.08 -4.10 -10.46
N GLU A 40 3.53 -2.93 -10.17
CA GLU A 40 4.21 -1.64 -10.37
C GLU A 40 5.51 -1.58 -9.58
N ALA A 41 5.49 -1.94 -8.28
CA ALA A 41 6.69 -1.93 -7.44
C ALA A 41 7.79 -2.91 -7.93
N ILE A 42 7.41 -4.08 -8.46
CA ILE A 42 8.36 -5.02 -9.07
C ILE A 42 9.02 -4.41 -10.32
N ASN A 43 8.24 -3.75 -11.17
CA ASN A 43 8.76 -3.07 -12.37
C ASN A 43 9.66 -1.88 -12.01
N ASP A 44 9.29 -1.11 -11.01
CA ASP A 44 10.09 0.01 -10.55
C ASP A 44 11.40 -0.45 -9.92
N ALA A 45 11.41 -1.57 -9.18
CA ALA A 45 12.64 -2.19 -8.70
C ALA A 45 13.61 -2.55 -9.83
N GLN A 46 13.10 -2.99 -10.98
CA GLN A 46 13.89 -3.27 -12.17
C GLN A 46 14.50 -1.98 -12.77
N LYS A 47 13.69 -0.93 -12.89
CA LYS A 47 14.17 0.38 -13.38
C LYS A 47 15.24 0.95 -12.45
N ILE A 48 15.01 0.91 -11.14
CA ILE A 48 15.96 1.36 -10.13
C ILE A 48 17.28 0.60 -10.26
N ALA A 49 17.24 -0.74 -10.41
CA ALA A 49 18.46 -1.52 -10.61
C ALA A 49 19.22 -1.09 -11.88
N ALA A 50 18.50 -0.80 -12.98
CA ALA A 50 19.11 -0.29 -14.22
C ALA A 50 19.72 1.08 -14.02
N ASP A 51 19.03 2.02 -13.36
CA ASP A 51 19.50 3.39 -13.13
C ASP A 51 20.77 3.43 -12.25
N TYR A 52 20.88 2.51 -11.29
CA TYR A 52 22.09 2.37 -10.45
C TYR A 52 23.20 1.53 -11.11
N GLY A 53 22.93 0.94 -12.30
CA GLY A 53 23.89 0.11 -13.02
C GLY A 53 24.07 -1.28 -12.40
N ASN A 54 23.07 -1.78 -11.66
CA ASN A 54 23.12 -3.10 -11.06
C ASN A 54 22.51 -4.14 -12.01
N GLN A 55 23.25 -5.22 -12.30
CA GLN A 55 22.77 -6.31 -13.16
C GLN A 55 21.77 -7.21 -12.43
N THR A 56 21.88 -7.30 -11.11
CA THR A 56 21.00 -8.16 -10.28
C THR A 56 19.98 -7.29 -9.57
N ILE A 57 18.69 -7.57 -9.80
CA ILE A 57 17.58 -6.97 -9.06
C ILE A 57 17.49 -7.68 -7.72
N ASP A 58 17.63 -6.94 -6.61
CA ASP A 58 17.64 -7.50 -5.26
C ASP A 58 16.61 -6.79 -4.36
N CYS A 59 16.43 -7.29 -3.14
CA CYS A 59 15.48 -6.79 -2.14
C CYS A 59 15.62 -5.28 -1.87
N GLN A 60 16.84 -4.71 -1.96
CA GLN A 60 17.08 -3.29 -1.77
C GLN A 60 16.38 -2.43 -2.82
N HIS A 61 16.42 -2.83 -4.09
CA HIS A 61 15.73 -2.13 -5.19
C HIS A 61 14.21 -2.18 -4.99
N PHE A 62 13.70 -3.36 -4.61
CA PHE A 62 12.29 -3.54 -4.35
C PHE A 62 11.81 -2.76 -3.13
N LEU A 63 12.59 -2.76 -2.03
CA LEU A 63 12.29 -1.94 -0.87
C LEU A 63 12.24 -0.45 -1.22
N TYR A 64 13.21 0.03 -1.99
CA TYR A 64 13.23 1.43 -2.43
C TYR A 64 12.02 1.76 -3.31
N ALA A 65 11.64 0.87 -4.22
CA ALA A 65 10.43 1.03 -5.04
C ALA A 65 9.16 1.15 -4.16
N LEU A 66 9.01 0.30 -3.14
CA LEU A 66 7.89 0.37 -2.21
C LEU A 66 7.86 1.68 -1.41
N LEU A 67 9.03 2.22 -1.04
CA LEU A 67 9.15 3.47 -0.28
C LEU A 67 8.91 4.73 -1.12
N THR A 68 9.10 4.65 -2.43
CA THR A 68 8.95 5.78 -3.36
C THR A 68 7.67 5.73 -4.18
N GLN A 69 6.87 4.68 -4.04
CA GLN A 69 5.61 4.50 -4.75
C GLN A 69 4.61 5.60 -4.38
N GLU A 70 4.07 6.29 -5.40
CA GLU A 70 3.09 7.36 -5.20
C GLU A 70 1.79 6.80 -4.59
N GLY A 71 1.37 7.39 -3.47
CA GLY A 71 0.21 6.93 -2.70
C GLY A 71 0.41 5.53 -2.11
N GLY A 72 1.67 5.08 -1.95
CA GLY A 72 2.01 3.75 -1.44
C GLY A 72 1.55 3.52 0.00
N LEU A 73 1.13 2.29 0.29
CA LEU A 73 0.72 1.87 1.62
C LEU A 73 1.91 1.77 2.59
N ILE A 74 3.06 1.27 2.11
CA ILE A 74 4.22 1.00 2.97
C ILE A 74 4.77 2.26 3.64
N PRO A 75 5.00 3.40 2.93
CA PRO A 75 5.43 4.64 3.58
C PRO A 75 4.50 5.07 4.71
N LYS A 76 3.18 5.06 4.49
CA LYS A 76 2.17 5.43 5.49
C LYS A 76 2.21 4.55 6.74
N LEU A 77 2.40 3.23 6.56
CA LEU A 77 2.50 2.30 7.67
C LEU A 77 3.76 2.57 8.50
N LEU A 78 4.90 2.81 7.85
CA LEU A 78 6.16 3.11 8.52
C LEU A 78 6.12 4.44 9.27
N GLU A 79 5.51 5.48 8.69
CA GLU A 79 5.25 6.75 9.38
C GLU A 79 4.38 6.55 10.63
N LYS A 80 3.33 5.74 10.51
CA LYS A 80 2.45 5.41 11.63
C LYS A 80 3.16 4.64 12.75
N MET A 81 4.17 3.85 12.39
CA MET A 81 5.07 3.17 13.34
C MET A 81 6.12 4.13 13.95
N GLY A 82 6.18 5.39 13.50
CA GLY A 82 7.13 6.39 13.98
C GLY A 82 8.52 6.27 13.35
N THR A 83 8.66 5.54 12.24
CA THR A 83 9.93 5.43 11.52
C THR A 83 10.22 6.73 10.76
N ASP A 84 11.45 7.25 10.90
CA ASP A 84 11.94 8.36 10.07
C ASP A 84 12.16 7.87 8.62
N LEU A 85 11.16 8.15 7.76
CA LEU A 85 11.16 7.68 6.38
C LEU A 85 12.32 8.21 5.55
N GLU A 86 12.72 9.47 5.74
CA GLU A 86 13.81 10.06 4.95
C GLU A 86 15.14 9.42 5.32
N SER A 87 15.42 9.26 6.60
CA SER A 87 16.60 8.54 7.07
C SER A 87 16.59 7.09 6.58
N PHE A 88 15.44 6.41 6.65
CA PHE A 88 15.30 5.03 6.20
C PHE A 88 15.52 4.89 4.69
N LYS A 89 14.93 5.76 3.86
CA LYS A 89 15.15 5.78 2.41
C LYS A 89 16.62 5.98 2.06
N ASN A 90 17.28 6.93 2.72
CA ASN A 90 18.70 7.20 2.51
C ASN A 90 19.56 5.98 2.83
N ALA A 91 19.27 5.27 3.92
CA ALA A 91 19.97 4.03 4.27
C ALA A 91 19.74 2.92 3.23
N VAL A 92 18.55 2.81 2.64
CA VAL A 92 18.28 1.88 1.53
C VAL A 92 19.12 2.25 0.30
N VAL A 93 19.19 3.53 -0.05
CA VAL A 93 20.00 4.02 -1.18
C VAL A 93 21.48 3.68 -0.96
N GLU A 94 22.01 3.86 0.25
CA GLU A 94 23.38 3.47 0.56
C GLU A 94 23.63 1.96 0.35
N LEU A 95 22.65 1.11 0.68
CA LEU A 95 22.75 -0.33 0.41
C LEU A 95 22.76 -0.62 -1.09
N ILE A 96 21.92 0.06 -1.89
CA ILE A 96 21.90 -0.08 -3.35
C ILE A 96 23.26 0.34 -3.95
N GLN A 97 23.84 1.45 -3.48
CA GLN A 97 25.12 1.96 -3.99
C GLN A 97 26.30 1.03 -3.72
N LYS A 98 26.21 0.19 -2.68
CA LYS A 98 27.22 -0.84 -2.34
C LYS A 98 27.14 -2.08 -3.24
N LEU A 99 26.04 -2.25 -4.00
CA LEU A 99 25.91 -3.39 -4.91
C LEU A 99 26.85 -3.28 -6.11
N PRO A 100 27.32 -4.42 -6.66
CA PRO A 100 28.19 -4.43 -7.83
C PRO A 100 27.55 -3.73 -9.02
N LYS A 101 28.29 -2.82 -9.65
CA LYS A 101 27.88 -2.15 -10.89
C LYS A 101 28.51 -2.86 -12.08
N VAL A 102 27.69 -3.23 -13.05
CA VAL A 102 28.13 -3.92 -14.28
C VAL A 102 27.54 -3.20 -15.48
N GLN A 103 28.39 -2.83 -16.42
CA GLN A 103 27.94 -2.24 -17.69
C GLN A 103 27.62 -3.33 -18.71
N GLY A 104 26.39 -3.38 -19.15
CA GLY A 104 25.90 -4.31 -20.18
C GLY A 104 25.60 -5.70 -19.64
N GLY A 105 24.60 -6.35 -20.20
CA GLY A 105 24.16 -7.68 -19.85
C GLY A 105 22.68 -7.74 -19.50
N GLN A 106 22.16 -8.95 -19.48
CA GLN A 106 20.76 -9.21 -19.13
C GLN A 106 20.58 -9.11 -17.60
N GLN A 107 19.59 -8.35 -17.15
CA GLN A 107 19.27 -8.28 -15.73
C GLN A 107 18.76 -9.63 -15.20
N ASN A 108 19.15 -9.96 -13.98
CA ASN A 108 18.74 -11.17 -13.29
C ASN A 108 18.10 -10.81 -11.94
N ILE A 109 17.22 -11.68 -11.45
CA ILE A 109 16.62 -11.56 -10.12
C ILE A 109 17.49 -12.34 -9.12
N SER A 110 17.79 -11.73 -7.95
CA SER A 110 18.50 -12.43 -6.88
C SER A 110 17.66 -13.57 -6.29
N ALA A 111 18.32 -14.56 -5.71
CA ALA A 111 17.63 -15.67 -5.04
C ALA A 111 16.77 -15.17 -3.86
N SER A 112 17.27 -14.19 -3.10
CA SER A 112 16.54 -13.61 -1.96
C SER A 112 15.28 -12.85 -2.40
N PHE A 113 15.37 -12.05 -3.46
CA PHE A 113 14.20 -11.33 -3.98
C PHE A 113 13.17 -12.31 -4.58
N ASN A 114 13.65 -13.32 -5.27
CA ASN A 114 12.80 -14.38 -5.76
C ASN A 114 12.05 -15.11 -4.64
N ASP A 115 12.74 -15.46 -3.55
CA ASP A 115 12.11 -16.06 -2.37
C ASP A 115 11.06 -15.14 -1.74
N VAL A 116 11.27 -13.82 -1.72
CA VAL A 116 10.28 -12.84 -1.25
C VAL A 116 9.02 -12.89 -2.10
N LEU A 117 9.16 -12.90 -3.42
CA LEU A 117 8.01 -12.94 -4.34
C LEU A 117 7.19 -14.23 -4.17
N LEU A 118 7.87 -15.38 -4.09
CA LEU A 118 7.21 -16.67 -3.87
C LEU A 118 6.48 -16.75 -2.52
N ARG A 119 7.05 -16.16 -1.48
CA ARG A 119 6.46 -16.20 -0.13
C ARG A 119 5.38 -15.15 0.12
N GLY A 120 5.14 -14.24 -0.83
CA GLY A 120 4.01 -13.30 -0.75
C GLY A 120 2.66 -13.99 -0.60
N GLU A 121 2.42 -15.10 -1.30
CA GLU A 121 1.20 -15.90 -1.17
C GLU A 121 1.05 -16.55 0.22
N ASP A 122 2.17 -16.99 0.82
CA ASP A 122 2.17 -17.58 2.16
C ASP A 122 1.81 -16.55 3.24
N GLU A 123 2.04 -15.26 2.98
CA GLU A 123 1.62 -14.17 3.87
C GLU A 123 0.16 -13.73 3.61
N ALA A 124 -0.35 -13.84 2.40
CA ALA A 124 -1.74 -13.52 2.05
C ALA A 124 -2.75 -14.56 2.58
N LYS A 125 -2.42 -15.84 2.52
CA LYS A 125 -3.30 -16.94 2.95
C LYS A 125 -3.83 -16.81 4.39
N PRO A 126 -2.99 -16.55 5.42
CA PRO A 126 -3.45 -16.39 6.81
C PRO A 126 -4.37 -15.17 7.00
N MET A 127 -4.25 -14.15 6.15
CA MET A 127 -5.10 -12.95 6.18
C MET A 127 -6.43 -13.17 5.45
N GLY A 128 -6.59 -14.30 4.76
CA GLY A 128 -7.77 -14.64 3.97
C GLY A 128 -7.90 -13.79 2.71
N ASP A 129 -6.78 -13.33 2.17
CA ASP A 129 -6.70 -12.53 0.97
C ASP A 129 -6.56 -13.39 -0.28
N GLU A 130 -7.25 -12.98 -1.34
CA GLU A 130 -7.23 -13.68 -2.64
C GLU A 130 -6.08 -13.20 -3.53
N ARG A 131 -5.50 -12.03 -3.21
CA ARG A 131 -4.42 -11.43 -3.99
C ARG A 131 -3.24 -11.04 -3.12
N VAL A 132 -2.07 -11.01 -3.74
CA VAL A 132 -0.80 -10.64 -3.11
C VAL A 132 -0.56 -9.14 -3.30
N SER A 133 -0.67 -8.37 -2.23
CA SER A 133 -0.45 -6.92 -2.21
C SER A 133 0.94 -6.55 -1.66
N VAL A 134 1.26 -5.28 -1.68
CA VAL A 134 2.56 -4.75 -1.26
C VAL A 134 2.89 -5.09 0.20
N GLU A 135 1.89 -5.12 1.09
CA GLU A 135 2.10 -5.49 2.50
C GLU A 135 2.51 -6.95 2.68
N HIS A 136 1.95 -7.88 1.88
CA HIS A 136 2.36 -9.28 1.91
C HIS A 136 3.81 -9.45 1.48
N LEU A 137 4.22 -8.74 0.43
CA LEU A 137 5.60 -8.76 -0.06
C LEU A 137 6.55 -8.11 0.94
N PHE A 138 6.13 -7.05 1.63
CA PHE A 138 6.92 -6.44 2.70
C PHE A 138 7.10 -7.39 3.89
N LEU A 139 6.04 -8.08 4.32
CA LEU A 139 6.10 -9.11 5.35
C LEU A 139 6.98 -10.31 4.94
N ALA A 140 6.88 -10.74 3.70
CA ALA A 140 7.74 -11.77 3.14
C ALA A 140 9.22 -11.33 3.14
N MET A 141 9.50 -10.05 2.85
CA MET A 141 10.83 -9.47 2.89
C MET A 141 11.42 -9.45 4.30
N MET A 142 10.63 -9.16 5.34
CA MET A 142 11.07 -9.25 6.73
C MET A 142 11.57 -10.67 7.07
N LYS A 143 10.94 -11.69 6.51
CA LYS A 143 11.24 -13.11 6.77
C LYS A 143 12.36 -13.66 5.89
N LYS A 144 12.34 -13.34 4.60
CA LYS A 144 13.15 -13.95 3.52
C LYS A 144 14.10 -12.99 2.83
N GLY A 145 14.02 -11.69 3.10
CA GLY A 145 14.96 -10.71 2.59
C GLY A 145 16.41 -11.08 2.92
N ASN A 146 17.37 -10.52 2.19
CA ASN A 146 18.79 -10.73 2.41
C ASN A 146 19.25 -10.19 3.79
N LYS A 147 20.49 -10.47 4.15
CA LYS A 147 21.03 -10.12 5.47
C LYS A 147 21.00 -8.61 5.71
N GLU A 148 21.37 -7.83 4.71
CA GLU A 148 21.45 -6.38 4.76
C GLU A 148 20.09 -5.75 5.04
N ILE A 149 19.02 -6.23 4.39
CA ILE A 149 17.65 -5.77 4.63
C ILE A 149 17.17 -6.13 6.03
N LYS A 150 17.48 -7.34 6.52
CA LYS A 150 17.10 -7.74 7.89
C LYS A 150 17.81 -6.91 8.95
N GLU A 151 19.09 -6.60 8.74
CA GLU A 151 19.86 -5.72 9.62
C GLU A 151 19.32 -4.30 9.60
N LEU A 152 18.94 -3.80 8.40
CA LEU A 152 18.32 -2.49 8.24
C LEU A 152 16.98 -2.40 9.02
N PHE A 153 16.08 -3.37 8.86
CA PHE A 153 14.82 -3.41 9.62
C PHE A 153 15.07 -3.41 11.13
N ARG A 154 16.07 -4.17 11.60
CA ARG A 154 16.43 -4.19 13.03
C ARG A 154 16.93 -2.84 13.51
N THR A 155 17.78 -2.17 12.71
CA THR A 155 18.36 -0.86 13.06
C THR A 155 17.27 0.21 13.21
N TYR A 156 16.24 0.17 12.37
CA TYR A 156 15.13 1.11 12.41
C TYR A 156 13.94 0.63 13.28
N GLY A 157 14.08 -0.46 14.00
CA GLY A 157 13.06 -0.99 14.90
C GLY A 157 11.82 -1.53 14.17
N ILE A 158 11.93 -1.79 12.87
CA ILE A 158 10.81 -2.29 12.06
C ILE A 158 10.64 -3.78 12.35
N ASN A 159 9.59 -4.14 13.06
CA ASN A 159 9.26 -5.51 13.40
C ASN A 159 7.87 -5.91 12.87
N ARG A 160 7.67 -7.22 12.76
CA ARG A 160 6.46 -7.79 12.17
C ARG A 160 5.19 -7.46 12.97
N GLU A 161 5.28 -7.47 14.29
CA GLU A 161 4.13 -7.32 15.19
C GLU A 161 3.58 -5.89 15.11
N GLU A 162 4.46 -4.91 15.21
CA GLU A 162 4.10 -3.49 15.07
C GLU A 162 3.59 -3.16 13.66
N PHE A 163 4.20 -3.75 12.62
CA PHE A 163 3.74 -3.58 11.25
C PHE A 163 2.33 -4.14 11.06
N LEU A 164 2.02 -5.33 11.58
CA LEU A 164 0.68 -5.92 11.51
C LEU A 164 -0.34 -5.09 12.31
N GLN A 165 0.05 -4.52 13.44
CA GLN A 165 -0.79 -3.62 14.21
C GLN A 165 -1.11 -2.33 13.45
N ALA A 166 -0.10 -1.70 12.85
CA ALA A 166 -0.28 -0.53 11.99
C ALA A 166 -1.19 -0.85 10.78
N LEU A 167 -0.93 -1.99 10.13
CA LEU A 167 -1.75 -2.47 9.01
C LEU A 167 -3.21 -2.67 9.40
N SER A 168 -3.47 -3.31 10.54
CA SER A 168 -4.84 -3.52 11.03
C SER A 168 -5.59 -2.21 11.28
N THR A 169 -4.89 -1.15 11.67
CA THR A 169 -5.48 0.17 11.90
C THR A 169 -5.85 0.88 10.58
N VAL A 170 -5.04 0.68 9.52
CA VAL A 170 -5.28 1.30 8.20
C VAL A 170 -6.30 0.50 7.39
N ARG A 171 -6.15 -0.81 7.38
CA ARG A 171 -6.95 -1.73 6.56
C ARG A 171 -8.25 -2.17 7.24
N GLY A 172 -8.30 -2.19 8.58
CA GLY A 172 -9.40 -2.79 9.34
C GLY A 172 -9.56 -4.28 9.02
N ASN A 173 -10.81 -4.73 8.83
CA ASN A 173 -11.16 -6.12 8.48
C ASN A 173 -11.38 -6.34 6.97
N GLN A 174 -10.94 -5.43 6.12
CA GLN A 174 -11.12 -5.56 4.67
C GLN A 174 -10.22 -6.65 4.09
N LYS A 175 -10.78 -7.50 3.23
CA LYS A 175 -10.04 -8.53 2.49
C LYS A 175 -9.66 -8.01 1.12
N ILE A 176 -8.50 -8.42 0.64
CA ILE A 176 -8.01 -8.07 -0.70
C ILE A 176 -8.58 -9.05 -1.71
N THR A 177 -9.64 -8.62 -2.39
CA THR A 177 -10.31 -9.36 -3.46
C THR A 177 -10.19 -8.66 -4.81
N THR A 178 -9.81 -7.37 -4.79
CA THR A 178 -9.68 -6.52 -5.98
C THR A 178 -8.24 -6.30 -6.37
N ASP A 179 -8.00 -5.82 -7.60
CA ASP A 179 -6.67 -5.52 -8.12
C ASP A 179 -6.07 -4.22 -7.54
N ASN A 180 -6.92 -3.29 -7.06
CA ASN A 180 -6.54 -2.01 -6.47
C ASN A 180 -7.16 -1.82 -5.07
N PRO A 181 -6.75 -2.60 -4.06
CA PRO A 181 -7.30 -2.49 -2.70
C PRO A 181 -6.96 -1.16 -2.04
N GLU A 182 -5.81 -0.58 -2.36
CA GLU A 182 -5.31 0.67 -1.78
C GLU A 182 -6.20 1.89 -2.11
N GLU A 183 -6.92 1.87 -3.22
CA GLU A 183 -7.91 2.90 -3.54
C GLU A 183 -9.06 2.91 -2.54
N THR A 184 -9.39 1.75 -1.98
CA THR A 184 -10.47 1.59 -1.01
C THR A 184 -10.04 2.00 0.41
N TYR A 185 -8.77 1.78 0.78
CA TYR A 185 -8.27 2.10 2.12
C TYR A 185 -8.28 3.60 2.42
N ASP A 186 -7.99 4.42 1.43
CA ASP A 186 -7.89 5.88 1.57
C ASP A 186 -9.11 6.63 1.03
N ALA A 187 -10.18 5.93 0.59
CA ALA A 187 -11.33 6.56 -0.04
C ALA A 187 -12.01 7.61 0.86
N LEU A 188 -12.11 7.33 2.16
CA LEU A 188 -12.68 8.27 3.12
C LEU A 188 -11.77 9.49 3.35
N GLU A 189 -10.45 9.31 3.39
CA GLU A 189 -9.50 10.42 3.52
C GLU A 189 -9.42 11.26 2.24
N LYS A 190 -9.48 10.62 1.06
CA LYS A 190 -9.40 11.32 -0.23
C LYS A 190 -10.68 12.05 -0.61
N TYR A 191 -11.83 11.46 -0.33
CA TYR A 191 -13.14 11.97 -0.80
C TYR A 191 -14.07 12.40 0.31
N GLY A 192 -13.77 12.03 1.55
CA GLY A 192 -14.51 12.42 2.75
C GLY A 192 -13.93 13.67 3.42
N THR A 193 -14.71 14.19 4.35
CA THR A 193 -14.25 15.24 5.25
C THR A 193 -14.64 14.84 6.67
N ASP A 194 -13.67 14.77 7.59
CA ASP A 194 -13.93 14.56 9.01
C ASP A 194 -14.55 15.84 9.60
N LEU A 195 -15.87 15.80 9.80
CA LEU A 195 -16.58 16.94 10.37
C LEU A 195 -16.29 17.11 11.86
N VAL A 196 -15.99 16.03 12.60
CA VAL A 196 -15.66 16.09 14.02
C VAL A 196 -14.31 16.79 14.21
N GLU A 197 -13.32 16.50 13.36
CA GLU A 197 -12.04 17.21 13.37
C GLU A 197 -12.22 18.69 13.04
N LYS A 198 -13.04 19.03 12.03
CA LYS A 198 -13.36 20.42 11.69
C LYS A 198 -14.07 21.15 12.83
N ALA A 199 -15.00 20.48 13.52
CA ALA A 199 -15.70 21.05 14.67
C ALA A 199 -14.73 21.34 15.83
N ARG A 200 -13.85 20.39 16.16
CA ARG A 200 -12.79 20.59 17.17
C ARG A 200 -11.83 21.73 16.82
N ALA A 201 -11.52 21.88 15.54
CA ALA A 201 -10.69 22.97 15.03
C ALA A 201 -11.46 24.32 14.88
N GLN A 202 -12.76 24.37 15.28
CA GLN A 202 -13.63 25.55 15.16
C GLN A 202 -13.73 26.09 13.71
N LYS A 203 -13.73 25.19 12.73
CA LYS A 203 -13.77 25.52 11.29
C LYS A 203 -15.17 25.32 10.68
N LEU A 204 -16.17 25.00 11.49
CA LEU A 204 -17.57 24.88 11.05
C LEU A 204 -18.35 26.13 11.44
N ASP A 205 -19.24 26.57 10.56
CA ASP A 205 -20.13 27.69 10.84
C ASP A 205 -21.23 27.29 11.85
N PRO A 206 -21.64 28.21 12.75
CA PRO A 206 -22.71 27.93 13.69
C PRO A 206 -24.05 27.77 12.99
N VAL A 207 -24.75 26.68 13.26
CA VAL A 207 -26.08 26.39 12.69
C VAL A 207 -27.16 26.93 13.64
N ILE A 208 -28.01 27.82 13.13
CA ILE A 208 -29.08 28.44 13.88
C ILE A 208 -30.44 28.03 13.32
N GLY A 209 -31.40 27.76 14.21
CA GLY A 209 -32.79 27.53 13.86
C GLY A 209 -33.13 26.13 13.31
N ARG A 210 -32.27 25.12 13.55
CA ARG A 210 -32.45 23.72 13.12
C ARG A 210 -32.54 22.72 14.29
N ASP A 211 -32.87 23.20 15.49
CA ASP A 211 -32.85 22.36 16.70
C ASP A 211 -33.79 21.16 16.64
N SER A 212 -34.96 21.32 15.97
CA SER A 212 -35.95 20.25 15.83
C SER A 212 -35.43 19.09 14.94
N GLU A 213 -34.82 19.44 13.81
CA GLU A 213 -34.22 18.49 12.87
C GLU A 213 -33.04 17.78 13.49
N ILE A 214 -32.15 18.49 14.13
CA ILE A 214 -30.97 17.95 14.82
C ILE A 214 -31.41 16.95 15.91
N ARG A 215 -32.35 17.32 16.78
CA ARG A 215 -32.87 16.39 17.80
C ARG A 215 -33.54 15.15 17.20
N ASN A 216 -34.22 15.29 16.07
CA ASN A 216 -34.83 14.15 15.37
C ASN A 216 -33.76 13.21 14.82
N VAL A 217 -32.69 13.73 14.22
CA VAL A 217 -31.57 12.94 13.71
C VAL A 217 -30.88 12.22 14.85
N ILE A 218 -30.56 12.90 15.95
CA ILE A 218 -29.95 12.28 17.15
C ILE A 218 -30.85 11.14 17.67
N ARG A 219 -32.17 11.37 17.77
CA ARG A 219 -33.13 10.34 18.23
C ARG A 219 -33.14 9.13 17.31
N ILE A 220 -33.02 9.31 15.99
CA ILE A 220 -32.97 8.20 15.02
C ILE A 220 -31.64 7.45 15.17
N LEU A 221 -30.51 8.14 15.22
CA LEU A 221 -29.18 7.54 15.39
C LEU A 221 -29.04 6.74 16.70
N SER A 222 -29.72 7.17 17.77
CA SER A 222 -29.69 6.49 19.07
C SER A 222 -30.56 5.24 19.14
N ARG A 223 -31.29 4.85 18.08
CA ARG A 223 -32.07 3.63 18.05
C ARG A 223 -31.18 2.40 17.93
N LYS A 224 -31.60 1.29 18.55
CA LYS A 224 -30.91 0.00 18.42
C LYS A 224 -30.99 -0.59 17.00
N THR A 225 -32.09 -0.31 16.29
CA THR A 225 -32.34 -0.75 14.91
C THR A 225 -33.01 0.38 14.13
N LYS A 226 -32.94 0.34 12.80
CA LYS A 226 -33.48 1.41 11.90
C LYS A 226 -32.95 2.80 12.27
N ASN A 227 -31.66 2.88 12.49
CA ASN A 227 -30.94 4.09 12.95
C ASN A 227 -30.35 4.91 11.80
N ASN A 228 -30.84 4.73 10.56
CA ASN A 228 -30.36 5.45 9.38
C ASN A 228 -31.30 6.64 9.11
N PRO A 229 -30.95 7.87 9.51
CA PRO A 229 -31.74 9.06 9.17
C PRO A 229 -31.56 9.43 7.70
N VAL A 230 -32.63 9.88 7.05
CA VAL A 230 -32.61 10.40 5.69
C VAL A 230 -33.15 11.83 5.71
N LEU A 231 -32.36 12.77 5.23
CA LEU A 231 -32.74 14.18 5.08
C LEU A 231 -33.27 14.43 3.65
N ILE A 232 -34.54 14.81 3.56
CA ILE A 232 -35.22 15.08 2.29
C ILE A 232 -35.55 16.57 2.21
N GLY A 233 -35.38 17.16 1.04
CA GLY A 233 -35.69 18.54 0.78
C GLY A 233 -35.08 19.06 -0.53
N GLU A 234 -35.49 20.23 -0.98
CA GLU A 234 -34.96 20.86 -2.19
C GLU A 234 -33.49 21.27 -2.03
N PRO A 235 -32.76 21.50 -3.15
CA PRO A 235 -31.40 22.06 -3.09
C PRO A 235 -31.38 23.38 -2.30
N GLY A 236 -30.33 23.59 -1.49
CA GLY A 236 -30.13 24.86 -0.75
C GLY A 236 -30.90 25.02 0.56
N VAL A 237 -31.77 24.09 0.96
CA VAL A 237 -32.54 24.20 2.21
C VAL A 237 -31.72 23.89 3.49
N GLY A 238 -30.42 23.70 3.42
CA GLY A 238 -29.54 23.49 4.56
C GLY A 238 -29.45 22.06 5.11
N LYS A 239 -29.64 21.02 4.24
CA LYS A 239 -29.46 19.62 4.66
C LYS A 239 -28.07 19.33 5.20
N THR A 240 -27.05 19.86 4.54
CA THR A 240 -25.64 19.71 4.97
C THR A 240 -25.39 20.39 6.31
N ALA A 241 -25.97 21.56 6.53
CA ALA A 241 -25.85 22.28 7.80
C ALA A 241 -26.36 21.47 9.00
N VAL A 242 -27.44 20.68 8.83
CA VAL A 242 -27.92 19.78 9.89
C VAL A 242 -26.88 18.70 10.23
N VAL A 243 -26.16 18.18 9.21
CA VAL A 243 -25.09 17.19 9.42
C VAL A 243 -23.87 17.82 10.10
N GLU A 244 -23.48 19.02 9.68
CA GLU A 244 -22.39 19.78 10.29
C GLU A 244 -22.68 20.13 11.75
N ALA A 245 -23.94 20.42 12.11
CA ALA A 245 -24.35 20.67 13.48
C ALA A 245 -24.37 19.44 14.39
N LEU A 246 -24.22 18.23 13.84
CA LEU A 246 -24.12 16.98 14.62
C LEU A 246 -22.69 16.65 15.00
N ALA A 247 -21.70 17.25 14.35
CA ALA A 247 -20.27 17.03 14.60
C ALA A 247 -19.78 17.79 15.82
#